data_e83bb4687d7d0ebebf92455b32c91ee9
#
_entry.id   e83bb4687d7d0ebebf92455b32c91ee9
#
_cell.length_a   1.000
_cell.length_b   1.000
_cell.length_c   1.000
_cell.angle_alpha   90.00
_cell.angle_beta   90.00
_cell.angle_gamma   90.00
#
_symmetry.space_group_name_H-M   'P 1'
#
loop_
_entity.id
_entity.type
_entity.pdbx_description
1 polymer ?
#
loop_
_entity_poly.entity_id
_entity_poly.type
_entity_poly.pdbx_seq_one_letter_code
_entity_poly.pdbx_strand_id
1 'polypeptide(L)'
;NRGEGRDVHEARCGGRLSAFFRGDTRMSDINKVVLAYSGGLDTSVIVRWLQDSYDCEVVTFTADIGQGEEVEPARAKAEALGVKEVYIEDLREEFVRDYVYPMFRANTIYEGEYLLGTSIARPLKANSLVDIATETGAYAISHGATGKGNDQVRFELGAYALMPGIRVIAPWREWDLNSRESLMAYCRDRDIPV
;
A
#
# COMPACT_ATOMS: atom_id res chain seq x y z
N ASN A 1 36.93 29.66 -11.82
CA ASN A 1 36.81 28.32 -11.25
C ASN A 1 35.34 27.99 -11.05
N ARG A 2 34.84 27.22 -11.97
CA ARG A 2 33.45 26.71 -12.00
C ARG A 2 33.49 25.22 -11.75
N GLY A 3 32.53 24.74 -10.99
CA GLY A 3 31.91 23.45 -11.22
C GLY A 3 32.54 22.34 -10.42
N GLU A 4 31.71 21.71 -9.71
CA GLU A 4 31.63 20.26 -9.53
C GLU A 4 30.53 20.02 -8.52
N GLY A 5 29.44 19.44 -8.94
CA GLY A 5 28.32 19.14 -8.05
C GLY A 5 27.06 18.75 -8.82
N ARG A 6 27.15 17.71 -9.61
CA ARG A 6 25.96 16.97 -10.10
C ARG A 6 26.45 15.68 -10.73
N ASP A 7 26.46 14.61 -9.95
CA ASP A 7 26.49 13.24 -10.46
C ASP A 7 26.44 12.26 -9.28
N VAL A 8 25.28 12.09 -8.65
CA VAL A 8 25.06 10.99 -7.68
C VAL A 8 23.75 10.24 -7.91
N HIS A 9 22.91 10.64 -8.87
CA HIS A 9 21.57 10.04 -9.03
C HIS A 9 21.36 9.11 -10.24
N GLU A 10 22.34 8.95 -11.14
CA GLU A 10 22.12 8.15 -12.36
C GLU A 10 22.61 6.69 -12.30
N ALA A 11 23.29 6.26 -11.25
CA ALA A 11 23.99 4.97 -11.25
C ALA A 11 23.21 3.78 -10.63
N ARG A 12 21.94 3.93 -10.23
CA ARG A 12 21.19 2.83 -9.59
C ARG A 12 20.01 2.23 -10.38
N CYS A 13 19.60 2.80 -11.50
CA CYS A 13 18.42 2.32 -12.26
C CYS A 13 18.70 1.33 -13.40
N GLY A 14 19.94 1.07 -13.78
CA GLY A 14 20.28 0.37 -15.05
C GLY A 14 20.28 -1.16 -15.02
N GLY A 15 20.27 -1.82 -13.88
CA GLY A 15 20.60 -3.24 -13.80
C GLY A 15 19.49 -4.23 -13.43
N ARG A 16 18.34 -3.78 -12.91
CA ARG A 16 17.26 -4.68 -12.44
C ARG A 16 15.94 -4.58 -13.18
N LEU A 17 15.75 -3.58 -14.02
CA LEU A 17 14.49 -3.37 -14.74
C LEU A 17 14.23 -4.37 -15.88
N SER A 18 15.26 -5.02 -16.40
CA SER A 18 15.12 -5.96 -17.53
C SER A 18 14.50 -7.32 -17.17
N ALA A 19 14.40 -7.66 -15.88
CA ALA A 19 13.75 -8.90 -15.42
C ALA A 19 12.23 -8.74 -15.23
N PHE A 20 11.74 -7.52 -15.06
CA PHE A 20 10.33 -7.23 -14.77
C PHE A 20 9.40 -7.21 -15.99
N PHE A 21 9.93 -7.18 -17.21
CA PHE A 21 9.14 -7.02 -18.44
C PHE A 21 8.73 -8.33 -19.13
N ARG A 22 8.78 -9.47 -18.48
CA ARG A 22 8.18 -10.69 -19.04
C ARG A 22 6.74 -10.82 -18.56
N GLY A 23 5.83 -10.39 -19.43
CA GLY A 23 4.40 -10.49 -19.23
C GLY A 23 3.90 -11.91 -18.93
N ASP A 24 2.79 -11.95 -18.21
CA ASP A 24 2.03 -13.14 -17.81
C ASP A 24 2.50 -13.84 -16.53
N THR A 25 2.47 -13.10 -15.40
CA THR A 25 2.54 -13.74 -14.08
C THR A 25 1.19 -14.40 -13.80
N ARG A 26 1.12 -15.72 -13.88
CA ARG A 26 -0.07 -16.50 -13.51
C ARG A 26 -0.34 -16.33 -12.01
N MET A 27 -1.59 -16.53 -11.56
CA MET A 27 -1.95 -16.46 -10.13
C MET A 27 -1.06 -17.36 -9.25
N SER A 28 -0.46 -18.40 -9.80
CA SER A 28 0.45 -19.33 -9.12
C SER A 28 1.86 -18.80 -8.84
N ASP A 29 2.20 -17.61 -9.32
CA ASP A 29 3.58 -17.08 -9.26
C ASP A 29 3.75 -15.96 -8.23
N ILE A 30 2.71 -15.64 -7.46
CA ILE A 30 2.74 -14.60 -6.42
C ILE A 30 3.12 -15.25 -5.09
N ASN A 31 4.37 -15.15 -4.71
CA ASN A 31 4.90 -15.69 -3.45
C ASN A 31 4.99 -14.65 -2.34
N LYS A 32 4.94 -13.34 -2.67
CA LYS A 32 5.01 -12.26 -1.70
C LYS A 32 4.17 -11.07 -2.16
N VAL A 33 3.40 -10.50 -1.22
CA VAL A 33 2.51 -9.35 -1.44
C VAL A 33 2.78 -8.29 -0.38
N VAL A 34 2.91 -7.02 -0.78
CA VAL A 34 2.96 -5.89 0.16
C VAL A 34 1.56 -5.32 0.31
N LEU A 35 1.04 -5.32 1.53
CA LEU A 35 -0.30 -4.84 1.86
C LEU A 35 -0.25 -3.48 2.54
N ALA A 36 -1.01 -2.50 2.03
CA ALA A 36 -1.32 -1.27 2.77
C ALA A 36 -2.22 -1.63 3.97
N TYR A 37 -1.64 -1.62 5.15
CA TYR A 37 -2.23 -2.12 6.38
C TYR A 37 -2.55 -0.98 7.35
N SER A 38 -3.76 -0.98 7.92
CA SER A 38 -4.19 0.02 8.89
C SER A 38 -4.39 -0.54 10.30
N GLY A 39 -4.28 -1.86 10.49
CA GLY A 39 -4.64 -2.51 11.75
C GLY A 39 -6.14 -2.60 12.03
N GLY A 40 -6.98 -2.15 11.11
CA GLY A 40 -8.44 -2.27 11.20
C GLY A 40 -8.97 -3.63 10.76
N LEU A 41 -10.28 -3.85 10.97
CA LEU A 41 -10.98 -5.09 10.64
C LEU A 41 -10.70 -5.55 9.19
N ASP A 42 -10.96 -4.67 8.22
CA ASP A 42 -10.86 -4.99 6.81
C ASP A 42 -9.46 -5.46 6.41
N THR A 43 -8.44 -4.70 6.81
CA THR A 43 -7.06 -5.02 6.47
C THR A 43 -6.53 -6.25 7.21
N SER A 44 -7.00 -6.53 8.42
CA SER A 44 -6.66 -7.76 9.15
C SER A 44 -7.24 -9.00 8.49
N VAL A 45 -8.48 -8.92 8.00
CA VAL A 45 -9.08 -9.98 7.17
C VAL A 45 -8.30 -10.17 5.87
N ILE A 46 -7.86 -9.07 5.23
CA ILE A 46 -7.08 -9.12 3.99
C ILE A 46 -5.76 -9.86 4.18
N VAL A 47 -5.05 -9.65 5.28
CA VAL A 47 -3.81 -10.41 5.57
C VAL A 47 -4.07 -11.90 5.46
N ARG A 48 -5.05 -12.40 6.22
CA ARG A 48 -5.37 -13.83 6.26
C ARG A 48 -5.90 -14.33 4.93
N TRP A 49 -6.75 -13.57 4.27
CA TRP A 49 -7.31 -13.92 2.97
C TRP A 49 -6.22 -14.04 1.90
N LEU A 50 -5.23 -13.16 1.88
CA LEU A 50 -4.09 -13.23 0.97
C LEU A 50 -3.26 -14.50 1.22
N GLN A 51 -2.97 -14.81 2.50
CA GLN A 51 -2.27 -16.04 2.88
C GLN A 51 -3.03 -17.30 2.42
N ASP A 52 -4.34 -17.35 2.66
CA ASP A 52 -5.17 -18.52 2.33
C ASP A 52 -5.42 -18.66 0.82
N SER A 53 -5.60 -17.55 0.09
CA SER A 53 -6.02 -17.59 -1.32
C SER A 53 -4.86 -17.67 -2.31
N TYR A 54 -3.72 -17.09 -1.96
CA TYR A 54 -2.53 -16.99 -2.83
C TYR A 54 -1.37 -17.87 -2.34
N ASP A 55 -1.49 -18.47 -1.15
CA ASP A 55 -0.39 -19.24 -0.50
C ASP A 55 0.92 -18.42 -0.49
N CYS A 56 0.81 -17.12 -0.15
CA CYS A 56 1.89 -16.15 -0.27
C CYS A 56 2.31 -15.57 1.08
N GLU A 57 3.54 -15.08 1.14
CA GLU A 57 4.01 -14.27 2.24
C GLU A 57 3.42 -12.86 2.14
N VAL A 58 2.89 -12.34 3.26
CA VAL A 58 2.36 -10.97 3.33
C VAL A 58 3.34 -10.11 4.11
N VAL A 59 3.75 -9.01 3.47
CA VAL A 59 4.47 -7.90 4.08
C VAL A 59 3.46 -6.81 4.36
N THR A 60 3.45 -6.23 5.54
CA THR A 60 2.53 -5.13 5.86
C THR A 60 3.25 -3.79 5.90
N PHE A 61 2.61 -2.79 5.34
CA PHE A 61 3.06 -1.40 5.35
C PHE A 61 2.01 -0.49 5.97
N THR A 62 2.39 0.25 7.00
CA THR A 62 1.59 1.28 7.66
C THR A 62 2.30 2.62 7.55
N ALA A 63 1.64 3.60 6.95
CA ALA A 63 2.15 4.97 6.86
C ALA A 63 1.67 5.79 8.04
N ASP A 64 2.58 6.39 8.80
CA ASP A 64 2.27 7.48 9.73
C ASP A 64 2.29 8.81 8.94
N ILE A 65 1.12 9.37 8.75
CA ILE A 65 0.90 10.69 8.13
C ILE A 65 0.27 11.67 9.11
N GLY A 66 0.33 11.37 10.43
CA GLY A 66 -0.23 12.18 11.51
C GLY A 66 -1.59 11.72 12.03
N GLN A 67 -1.97 10.45 11.83
CA GLN A 67 -3.23 9.89 12.34
C GLN A 67 -3.20 9.52 13.84
N GLY A 68 -2.06 9.69 14.52
CA GLY A 68 -1.94 9.51 15.97
C GLY A 68 -1.77 8.06 16.41
N GLU A 69 -2.53 7.64 17.43
CA GLU A 69 -2.31 6.38 18.19
C GLU A 69 -2.60 5.08 17.39
N GLU A 70 -3.09 5.17 16.16
CA GLU A 70 -3.48 3.99 15.36
C GLU A 70 -2.28 3.20 14.80
N VAL A 71 -1.08 3.78 14.84
CA VAL A 71 0.11 3.23 14.17
C VAL A 71 0.74 2.08 14.95
N GLU A 72 1.00 2.25 16.24
CA GLU A 72 1.65 1.24 17.09
C GLU A 72 0.83 -0.07 17.25
N PRO A 73 -0.49 -0.03 17.47
CA PRO A 73 -1.30 -1.24 17.54
C PRO A 73 -1.29 -2.08 16.25
N ALA A 74 -1.02 -1.46 15.09
CA ALA A 74 -0.98 -2.15 13.82
C ALA A 74 0.14 -3.19 13.75
N ARG A 75 1.32 -2.90 14.30
CA ARG A 75 2.43 -3.86 14.35
C ARG A 75 2.05 -5.14 15.09
N ALA A 76 1.59 -5.00 16.34
CA ALA A 76 1.25 -6.14 17.18
C ALA A 76 0.16 -7.01 16.54
N LYS A 77 -0.82 -6.40 15.88
CA LYS A 77 -1.88 -7.13 15.17
C LYS A 77 -1.35 -7.86 13.93
N ALA A 78 -0.46 -7.25 13.15
CA ALA A 78 0.17 -7.89 12.01
C ALA A 78 1.02 -9.10 12.43
N GLU A 79 1.82 -8.96 13.47
CA GLU A 79 2.64 -10.05 14.05
C GLU A 79 1.77 -11.20 14.57
N ALA A 80 0.64 -10.89 15.23
CA ALA A 80 -0.33 -11.90 15.68
C ALA A 80 -0.98 -12.68 14.53
N LEU A 81 -1.03 -12.11 13.32
CA LEU A 81 -1.48 -12.76 12.09
C LEU A 81 -0.37 -13.54 11.37
N GLY A 82 0.82 -13.64 11.98
CA GLY A 82 1.96 -14.37 11.42
C GLY A 82 2.76 -13.60 10.36
N VAL A 83 2.53 -12.30 10.24
CA VAL A 83 3.33 -11.43 9.36
C VAL A 83 4.73 -11.28 9.95
N LYS A 84 5.77 -11.52 9.15
CA LYS A 84 7.16 -11.47 9.57
C LYS A 84 7.83 -10.13 9.28
N GLU A 85 7.41 -9.47 8.19
CA GLU A 85 7.96 -8.20 7.73
C GLU A 85 6.90 -7.11 7.90
N VAL A 86 7.11 -6.20 8.86
CA VAL A 86 6.18 -5.12 9.19
C VAL A 86 6.90 -3.79 9.07
N TYR A 87 6.52 -3.01 8.07
CA TYR A 87 7.02 -1.67 7.81
C TYR A 87 6.07 -0.65 8.42
N ILE A 88 6.61 0.26 9.22
CA ILE A 88 5.92 1.45 9.72
C ILE A 88 6.81 2.63 9.38
N GLU A 89 6.35 3.50 8.51
CA GLU A 89 7.13 4.64 8.02
C GLU A 89 6.54 5.95 8.50
N ASP A 90 7.39 6.81 9.06
CA ASP A 90 7.02 8.19 9.39
C ASP A 90 7.12 9.06 8.14
N LEU A 91 5.96 9.29 7.52
CA LEU A 91 5.82 10.09 6.30
C LEU A 91 5.23 11.47 6.56
N ARG A 92 5.17 11.93 7.82
CA ARG A 92 4.51 13.19 8.21
C ARG A 92 5.14 14.39 7.55
N GLU A 93 6.47 14.47 7.58
CA GLU A 93 7.18 15.61 6.99
C GLU A 93 7.03 15.62 5.46
N GLU A 94 7.23 14.49 4.80
CA GLU A 94 7.06 14.34 3.36
C GLU A 94 5.64 14.68 2.93
N PHE A 95 4.64 14.16 3.64
CA PHE A 95 3.24 14.42 3.36
C PHE A 95 2.91 15.92 3.42
N VAL A 96 3.38 16.61 4.46
CA VAL A 96 3.13 18.04 4.63
C VAL A 96 3.87 18.86 3.58
N ARG A 97 5.15 18.58 3.35
CA ARG A 97 6.03 19.36 2.47
C ARG A 97 5.63 19.21 1.00
N ASP A 98 5.40 17.98 0.55
CA ASP A 98 5.30 17.64 -0.87
C ASP A 98 3.86 17.49 -1.37
N TYR A 99 2.88 17.35 -0.47
CA TYR A 99 1.47 17.18 -0.81
C TYR A 99 0.57 18.26 -0.22
N VAL A 100 0.64 18.51 1.10
CA VAL A 100 -0.28 19.45 1.76
C VAL A 100 0.05 20.90 1.38
N TYR A 101 1.30 21.34 1.46
CA TYR A 101 1.67 22.70 1.09
C TYR A 101 1.44 23.01 -0.40
N PRO A 102 1.78 22.15 -1.36
CA PRO A 102 1.42 22.38 -2.75
C PRO A 102 -0.09 22.48 -2.98
N MET A 103 -0.89 21.64 -2.30
CA MET A 103 -2.35 21.70 -2.36
C MET A 103 -2.88 23.05 -1.85
N PHE A 104 -2.38 23.54 -0.72
CA PHE A 104 -2.76 24.87 -0.18
C PHE A 104 -2.33 26.01 -1.10
N ARG A 105 -1.14 25.96 -1.68
CA ARG A 105 -0.67 26.97 -2.64
C ARG A 105 -1.54 27.01 -3.90
N ALA A 106 -2.02 25.86 -4.33
CA ALA A 106 -2.94 25.75 -5.46
C ALA A 106 -4.39 26.13 -5.12
N ASN A 107 -4.67 26.41 -3.84
CA ASN A 107 -6.03 26.66 -3.31
C ASN A 107 -7.03 25.56 -3.75
N THR A 108 -6.60 24.31 -3.68
CA THR A 108 -7.38 23.18 -4.18
C THR A 108 -8.36 22.73 -3.12
N ILE A 109 -9.63 23.07 -3.33
CA ILE A 109 -10.75 22.63 -2.49
C ILE A 109 -11.80 22.03 -3.41
N TYR A 110 -12.26 20.81 -3.10
CA TYR A 110 -13.29 20.15 -3.86
C TYR A 110 -14.68 20.63 -3.37
N GLU A 111 -15.50 21.12 -4.29
CA GLU A 111 -16.84 21.65 -4.04
C GLU A 111 -16.91 22.75 -2.96
N GLY A 112 -15.78 23.44 -2.71
CA GLY A 112 -15.70 24.53 -1.72
C GLY A 112 -15.58 24.09 -0.26
N GLU A 113 -15.56 22.79 0.03
CA GLU A 113 -15.56 22.26 1.40
C GLU A 113 -14.47 21.21 1.65
N TYR A 114 -14.25 20.28 0.73
CA TYR A 114 -13.36 19.14 0.98
C TYR A 114 -11.90 19.42 0.63
N LEU A 115 -11.04 19.33 1.63
CA LEU A 115 -9.60 19.63 1.54
C LEU A 115 -8.74 18.50 0.93
N LEU A 116 -9.33 17.53 0.29
CA LEU A 116 -8.65 16.46 -0.48
C LEU A 116 -7.63 15.61 0.30
N GLY A 117 -7.65 15.59 1.62
CA GLY A 117 -6.67 14.89 2.45
C GLY A 117 -6.47 13.43 2.04
N THR A 118 -7.57 12.68 1.89
CA THR A 118 -7.51 11.29 1.43
C THR A 118 -6.94 11.18 0.01
N SER A 119 -7.29 12.13 -0.87
CA SER A 119 -6.87 12.12 -2.27
C SER A 119 -5.37 12.29 -2.44
N ILE A 120 -4.75 13.17 -1.64
CA ILE A 120 -3.30 13.43 -1.68
C ILE A 120 -2.48 12.39 -0.89
N ALA A 121 -3.08 11.74 0.12
CA ALA A 121 -2.41 10.70 0.89
C ALA A 121 -2.22 9.38 0.12
N ARG A 122 -3.12 9.03 -0.81
CA ARG A 122 -3.05 7.76 -1.53
C ARG A 122 -1.87 7.65 -2.49
N PRO A 123 -1.51 8.68 -3.27
CA PRO A 123 -0.29 8.66 -4.09
C PRO A 123 0.98 8.46 -3.26
N LEU A 124 1.13 9.13 -2.12
CA LEU A 124 2.27 8.94 -1.22
C LEU A 124 2.35 7.49 -0.73
N LYS A 125 1.22 6.94 -0.24
CA LYS A 125 1.16 5.54 0.21
C LYS A 125 1.44 4.54 -0.92
N ALA A 126 1.01 4.83 -2.15
CA ALA A 126 1.31 3.99 -3.31
C ALA A 126 2.81 4.00 -3.65
N ASN A 127 3.47 5.15 -3.49
CA ASN A 127 4.92 5.26 -3.66
C ASN A 127 5.66 4.33 -2.68
N SER A 128 5.41 4.47 -1.38
CA SER A 128 6.05 3.60 -0.36
C SER A 128 5.74 2.12 -0.57
N LEU A 129 4.50 1.77 -0.98
CA LEU A 129 4.16 0.38 -1.31
C LEU A 129 5.03 -0.19 -2.43
N VAL A 130 5.28 0.59 -3.48
CA VAL A 130 6.13 0.17 -4.62
C VAL A 130 7.59 0.10 -4.21
N ASP A 131 8.07 1.02 -3.38
CA ASP A 131 9.44 1.02 -2.87
C ASP A 131 9.69 -0.24 -2.01
N ILE A 132 8.79 -0.55 -1.07
CA ILE A 132 8.87 -1.76 -0.24
C ILE A 132 8.73 -3.02 -1.10
N ALA A 133 7.86 -3.04 -2.11
CA ALA A 133 7.75 -4.16 -3.03
C ALA A 133 9.07 -4.39 -3.78
N THR A 134 9.74 -3.32 -4.18
CA THR A 134 11.05 -3.39 -4.84
C THR A 134 12.13 -3.91 -3.88
N GLU A 135 12.16 -3.41 -2.64
CA GLU A 135 13.13 -3.80 -1.61
C GLU A 135 12.97 -5.28 -1.22
N THR A 136 11.72 -5.71 -1.00
CA THR A 136 11.41 -7.09 -0.56
C THR A 136 11.34 -8.09 -1.70
N GLY A 137 11.45 -7.64 -2.95
CA GLY A 137 11.30 -8.48 -4.14
C GLY A 137 9.87 -8.98 -4.38
N ALA A 138 8.87 -8.28 -3.82
CA ALA A 138 7.47 -8.61 -4.07
C ALA A 138 7.02 -8.15 -5.46
N TYR A 139 6.25 -8.97 -6.15
CA TYR A 139 5.69 -8.66 -7.47
C TYR A 139 4.25 -8.19 -7.41
N ALA A 140 3.68 -8.10 -6.22
CA ALA A 140 2.30 -7.70 -6.01
C ALA A 140 2.16 -6.77 -4.80
N ILE A 141 1.19 -5.86 -4.91
CA ILE A 141 0.71 -5.04 -3.80
C ILE A 141 -0.77 -5.27 -3.58
N SER A 142 -1.25 -4.97 -2.37
CA SER A 142 -2.66 -5.05 -2.02
C SER A 142 -3.09 -3.85 -1.18
N HIS A 143 -4.38 -3.56 -1.19
CA HIS A 143 -4.98 -2.47 -0.41
C HIS A 143 -6.40 -2.80 0.04
N GLY A 144 -6.84 -2.19 1.14
CA GLY A 144 -8.18 -2.33 1.69
C GLY A 144 -9.22 -1.33 1.13
N ALA A 145 -8.91 -0.62 0.05
CA ALA A 145 -9.89 0.29 -0.56
C ALA A 145 -11.04 -0.49 -1.19
N THR A 146 -12.27 -0.08 -0.89
CA THR A 146 -13.47 -0.71 -1.45
C THR A 146 -13.56 -0.53 -2.96
N GLY A 147 -14.14 -1.50 -3.66
CA GLY A 147 -14.24 -1.50 -5.12
C GLY A 147 -15.15 -0.43 -5.73
N LYS A 148 -15.71 0.48 -4.93
CA LYS A 148 -16.71 1.48 -5.37
C LYS A 148 -16.23 2.93 -5.29
N GLY A 149 -15.03 3.19 -4.76
CA GLY A 149 -14.53 4.54 -4.53
C GLY A 149 -13.33 4.92 -5.39
N ASN A 150 -12.96 6.20 -5.35
CA ASN A 150 -11.78 6.71 -6.06
C ASN A 150 -10.45 6.27 -5.43
N ASP A 151 -10.47 5.78 -4.20
CA ASP A 151 -9.23 5.41 -3.48
C ASP A 151 -8.52 4.24 -4.12
N GLN A 152 -9.25 3.22 -4.57
CA GLN A 152 -8.67 2.11 -5.32
C GLN A 152 -7.96 2.61 -6.60
N VAL A 153 -8.60 3.50 -7.35
CA VAL A 153 -8.04 4.07 -8.58
C VAL A 153 -6.75 4.83 -8.29
N ARG A 154 -6.70 5.57 -7.19
CA ARG A 154 -5.49 6.32 -6.78
C ARG A 154 -4.34 5.40 -6.40
N PHE A 155 -4.60 4.31 -5.68
CA PHE A 155 -3.59 3.29 -5.40
C PHE A 155 -3.08 2.63 -6.67
N GLU A 156 -4.00 2.15 -7.52
CA GLU A 156 -3.65 1.40 -8.73
C GLU A 156 -2.91 2.26 -9.75
N LEU A 157 -3.44 3.45 -10.08
CA LEU A 157 -2.77 4.34 -11.03
C LEU A 157 -1.42 4.85 -10.49
N GLY A 158 -1.32 5.13 -9.19
CA GLY A 158 -0.04 5.47 -8.57
C GLY A 158 0.98 4.35 -8.71
N ALA A 159 0.59 3.13 -8.38
CA ALA A 159 1.45 1.97 -8.50
C ALA A 159 1.87 1.68 -9.95
N TYR A 160 0.93 1.71 -10.89
CA TYR A 160 1.23 1.49 -12.32
C TYR A 160 2.09 2.59 -12.94
N ALA A 161 1.96 3.83 -12.46
CA ALA A 161 2.83 4.92 -12.92
C ALA A 161 4.29 4.72 -12.50
N LEU A 162 4.52 4.14 -11.33
CA LEU A 162 5.84 3.90 -10.75
C LEU A 162 6.44 2.55 -11.20
N MET A 163 5.60 1.53 -11.28
CA MET A 163 5.98 0.16 -11.66
C MET A 163 4.89 -0.46 -12.55
N PRO A 164 4.92 -0.23 -13.88
CA PRO A 164 3.87 -0.70 -14.80
C PRO A 164 3.60 -2.21 -14.78
N GLY A 165 4.58 -3.01 -14.37
CA GLY A 165 4.47 -4.47 -14.29
C GLY A 165 3.99 -5.01 -12.94
N ILE A 166 3.76 -4.16 -11.94
CA ILE A 166 3.31 -4.61 -10.62
C ILE A 166 1.87 -5.12 -10.69
N ARG A 167 1.60 -6.23 -10.00
CA ARG A 167 0.23 -6.70 -9.84
C ARG A 167 -0.44 -6.03 -8.66
N VAL A 168 -1.64 -5.51 -8.86
CA VAL A 168 -2.48 -4.99 -7.78
C VAL A 168 -3.58 -5.98 -7.46
N ILE A 169 -3.62 -6.44 -6.21
CA ILE A 169 -4.66 -7.32 -5.68
C ILE A 169 -5.62 -6.45 -4.87
N ALA A 170 -6.87 -6.40 -5.29
CA ALA A 170 -7.93 -5.62 -4.66
C ALA A 170 -9.01 -6.57 -4.10
N PRO A 171 -8.87 -7.07 -2.86
CA PRO A 171 -9.74 -8.12 -2.31
C PRO A 171 -11.23 -7.78 -2.37
N TRP A 172 -11.61 -6.53 -2.17
CA TRP A 172 -13.00 -6.08 -2.29
C TRP A 172 -13.64 -6.29 -3.67
N ARG A 173 -12.87 -6.64 -4.70
CA ARG A 173 -13.37 -7.02 -6.03
C ARG A 173 -13.30 -8.53 -6.29
N GLU A 174 -12.62 -9.27 -5.42
CA GLU A 174 -12.30 -10.68 -5.64
C GLU A 174 -13.03 -11.60 -4.65
N TRP A 175 -13.31 -11.14 -3.44
CA TRP A 175 -13.94 -11.94 -2.39
C TRP A 175 -15.46 -11.71 -2.29
N ASP A 176 -16.15 -12.64 -1.59
CA ASP A 176 -17.60 -12.56 -1.34
C ASP A 176 -17.95 -11.93 0.03
N LEU A 177 -16.97 -11.35 0.74
CA LEU A 177 -17.14 -10.78 2.07
C LEU A 177 -17.69 -9.35 1.98
N ASN A 178 -18.95 -9.20 1.64
CA ASN A 178 -19.56 -7.91 1.27
C ASN A 178 -20.19 -7.13 2.42
N SER A 179 -20.12 -7.63 3.66
CA SER A 179 -20.70 -6.97 4.83
C SER A 179 -19.79 -7.05 6.04
N ARG A 180 -20.00 -6.12 7.01
CA ARG A 180 -19.29 -6.17 8.28
C ARG A 180 -19.55 -7.49 9.03
N GLU A 181 -20.76 -8.01 8.94
CA GLU A 181 -21.10 -9.30 9.58
C GLU A 181 -20.32 -10.46 8.97
N SER A 182 -20.19 -10.50 7.63
CA SER A 182 -19.40 -11.54 6.95
C SER A 182 -17.91 -11.46 7.30
N LEU A 183 -17.35 -10.23 7.39
CA LEU A 183 -15.97 -10.03 7.86
C LEU A 183 -15.78 -10.49 9.30
N MET A 184 -16.70 -10.15 10.21
CA MET A 184 -16.65 -10.59 11.60
C MET A 184 -16.82 -12.10 11.75
N ALA A 185 -17.65 -12.73 10.93
CA ALA A 185 -17.76 -14.19 10.88
C ALA A 185 -16.43 -14.81 10.43
N TYR A 186 -15.85 -14.30 9.35
CA TYR A 186 -14.54 -14.74 8.85
C TYR A 186 -13.44 -14.62 9.92
N CYS A 187 -13.45 -13.51 10.71
CA CYS A 187 -12.51 -13.33 11.82
C CYS A 187 -12.67 -14.39 12.90
N ARG A 188 -13.92 -14.70 13.32
CA ARG A 188 -14.18 -15.72 14.33
C ARG A 188 -13.76 -17.10 13.89
N ASP A 189 -14.02 -17.46 12.63
CA ASP A 189 -13.69 -18.77 12.07
C ASP A 189 -12.18 -19.02 11.94
N ARG A 190 -11.37 -17.95 11.97
CA ARG A 190 -9.90 -18.00 11.79
C ARG A 190 -9.10 -17.39 12.93
N ASP A 191 -9.75 -17.09 14.05
CA ASP A 191 -9.12 -16.49 15.25
C ASP A 191 -8.34 -15.20 14.93
N ILE A 192 -8.87 -14.35 14.03
CA ILE A 192 -8.26 -13.08 13.67
C ILE A 192 -8.54 -12.06 14.78
N PRO A 193 -7.50 -11.46 15.40
CA PRO A 193 -7.69 -10.43 16.42
C PRO A 193 -8.14 -9.11 15.78
N VAL A 194 -9.29 -8.62 16.18
CA VAL A 194 -9.89 -7.36 15.67
C VAL A 194 -10.45 -6.51 16.82
#